data_2c9e32900adc9550967a5c26adae893c
#
_entry.id   2c9e32900adc9550967a5c26adae893c
#
_cell.length_a   1.000
_cell.length_b   1.000
_cell.length_c   1.000
_cell.angle_alpha   90.00
_cell.angle_beta   90.00
_cell.angle_gamma   90.00
#
_symmetry.space_group_name_H-M   'P 1'
#
loop_
_entity.id
_entity.type
_entity.pdbx_description
1 polymer ?
#
loop_
_entity_poly.entity_id
_entity_poly.type
_entity_poly.pdbx_seq_one_letter_code
_entity_poly.pdbx_strand_id
1 'polypeptide(L)'
;DAAKDEVVNDSQALWTRPKSELSDDDYKSFYTSLTGDPQSPVSWAHHHVEGAQSYSLLLYLPGQAPFDLLINRDEREGVKLYIQRVFIMDAAEHLLPRYLRFMRGVVDSADLPLNISRELLQDSPLLKKIRATVVKRSLDLIEKLAQEGGESWTTFRENFGTILKEGVIEDHEQRERIASLLRFASTAEDQEPSVSLDDYIGRQDEGNDTIWYLTADSLRVARSSPHLEAFRKRDIEVLLLTDRIDEWLVSHLSEYKGKTLKSVTRGKLDLGSDDAQPDEDAKKLAGRIKKSLGDQVGNVQPGASLTDSPARIVSDEHGMTLQMQKLLRQAGQAIPETKPDLEINSGHALLQALSSEPAGKRFDELARLILDQALLAEGGELADPAAYVGRVNRFLVEALSGDHAAADSAGSDSADAASA
;
A
#
# COMPACT_ATOMS: atom_id res chain seq x y z
N ASP A 1 21.93 2.48 62.48
CA ASP A 1 21.36 2.24 61.16
C ASP A 1 19.87 2.51 61.21
N ALA A 2 19.47 3.71 60.76
CA ALA A 2 18.07 4.04 60.58
C ALA A 2 17.55 3.25 59.38
N ALA A 3 16.60 2.34 59.60
CA ALA A 3 15.89 1.66 58.54
C ALA A 3 15.26 2.75 57.65
N LYS A 4 15.66 2.81 56.40
CA LYS A 4 14.95 3.60 55.40
C LYS A 4 13.60 2.92 55.23
N ASP A 5 12.54 3.62 55.54
CA ASP A 5 11.18 3.21 55.23
C ASP A 5 11.09 3.09 53.67
N GLU A 6 10.99 1.88 53.18
CA GLU A 6 10.74 1.60 51.80
C GLU A 6 9.26 1.84 51.54
N VAL A 7 8.93 2.89 50.80
CA VAL A 7 7.55 3.18 50.40
C VAL A 7 7.09 2.06 49.44
N VAL A 8 6.33 1.10 49.98
CA VAL A 8 5.88 -0.09 49.25
C VAL A 8 4.76 0.21 48.24
N ASN A 9 4.11 1.38 48.34
CA ASN A 9 3.06 1.78 47.39
C ASN A 9 2.91 3.32 47.41
N ASP A 10 3.12 3.91 46.24
CA ASP A 10 2.83 5.34 46.04
C ASP A 10 1.29 5.48 45.87
N SER A 11 0.62 6.01 46.87
CA SER A 11 -0.86 6.10 46.93
C SER A 11 -1.47 7.04 45.86
N GLN A 12 -0.63 7.66 45.03
CA GLN A 12 -1.06 8.54 43.95
C GLN A 12 -0.91 7.91 42.60
N ALA A 13 -1.98 7.94 41.81
CA ALA A 13 -1.95 7.50 40.44
C ALA A 13 -0.93 8.30 39.61
N LEU A 14 -0.02 7.63 38.89
CA LEU A 14 1.09 8.24 38.17
C LEU A 14 0.64 9.38 37.24
N TRP A 15 -0.48 9.22 36.55
CA TRP A 15 -1.01 10.22 35.62
C TRP A 15 -1.55 11.50 36.28
N THR A 16 -1.64 11.52 37.60
CA THR A 16 -2.05 12.71 38.34
C THR A 16 -0.87 13.49 38.93
N ARG A 17 0.35 12.93 38.88
CA ARG A 17 1.56 13.57 39.42
C ARG A 17 2.14 14.57 38.41
N PRO A 18 2.78 15.64 38.87
CA PRO A 18 3.50 16.56 38.00
C PRO A 18 4.62 15.85 37.23
N LYS A 19 4.80 16.21 35.96
CA LYS A 19 5.88 15.62 35.12
C LYS A 19 7.28 15.80 35.71
N SER A 20 7.49 16.92 36.43
CA SER A 20 8.78 17.24 37.07
C SER A 20 9.19 16.27 38.18
N GLU A 21 8.24 15.47 38.67
CA GLU A 21 8.46 14.48 39.73
C GLU A 21 8.62 13.06 39.22
N LEU A 22 8.51 12.86 37.88
CA LEU A 22 8.52 11.56 37.26
C LEU A 22 9.76 11.40 36.40
N SER A 23 10.42 10.25 36.55
CA SER A 23 11.53 9.81 35.71
C SER A 23 11.02 8.99 34.51
N ASP A 24 11.86 8.80 33.51
CA ASP A 24 11.57 7.91 32.38
C ASP A 24 11.31 6.46 32.85
N ASP A 25 11.99 6.01 33.90
CA ASP A 25 11.82 4.67 34.45
C ASP A 25 10.45 4.51 35.13
N ASP A 26 9.90 5.58 35.73
CA ASP A 26 8.55 5.58 36.27
C ASP A 26 7.52 5.37 35.16
N TYR A 27 7.68 6.08 34.03
CA TYR A 27 6.79 5.92 32.87
C TYR A 27 6.88 4.53 32.26
N LYS A 28 8.08 3.96 32.11
CA LYS A 28 8.30 2.61 31.56
C LYS A 28 7.73 1.54 32.48
N SER A 29 7.97 1.64 33.78
CA SER A 29 7.45 0.70 34.78
C SER A 29 5.92 0.75 34.83
N PHE A 30 5.34 1.93 34.75
CA PHE A 30 3.90 2.08 34.68
C PHE A 30 3.32 1.49 33.40
N TYR A 31 3.98 1.68 32.24
CA TYR A 31 3.57 1.07 30.98
C TYR A 31 3.49 -0.45 31.08
N THR A 32 4.55 -1.10 31.61
CA THR A 32 4.58 -2.55 31.83
C THR A 32 3.47 -3.01 32.76
N SER A 33 3.20 -2.25 33.82
CA SER A 33 2.10 -2.57 34.75
C SER A 33 0.71 -2.40 34.13
N LEU A 34 0.56 -1.41 33.23
CA LEU A 34 -0.71 -1.08 32.58
C LEU A 34 -1.09 -2.10 31.48
N THR A 35 -0.09 -2.56 30.73
CA THR A 35 -0.26 -3.36 29.50
C THR A 35 0.12 -4.85 29.68
N GLY A 36 0.94 -5.16 30.68
CA GLY A 36 1.58 -6.49 30.78
C GLY A 36 2.71 -6.72 29.75
N ASP A 37 3.01 -5.74 28.90
CA ASP A 37 4.07 -5.84 27.91
C ASP A 37 5.44 -5.66 28.60
N PRO A 38 6.35 -6.64 28.47
CA PRO A 38 7.69 -6.55 29.04
C PRO A 38 8.61 -5.59 28.27
N GLN A 39 8.25 -5.21 27.04
CA GLN A 39 9.03 -4.27 26.24
C GLN A 39 8.73 -2.82 26.63
N SER A 40 9.74 -1.98 26.51
CA SER A 40 9.55 -0.54 26.77
C SER A 40 8.76 0.12 25.66
N PRO A 41 7.92 1.12 25.98
CA PRO A 41 7.28 1.93 24.95
C PRO A 41 8.33 2.75 24.19
N VAL A 42 8.06 3.01 22.90
CA VAL A 42 8.94 3.84 22.06
C VAL A 42 8.89 5.30 22.49
N SER A 43 7.69 5.76 22.85
CA SER A 43 7.49 7.16 23.28
C SER A 43 6.22 7.28 24.10
N TRP A 44 6.09 8.39 24.85
CA TRP A 44 4.90 8.69 25.62
C TRP A 44 4.60 10.18 25.68
N ALA A 45 3.33 10.50 25.95
CA ALA A 45 2.86 11.86 26.19
C ALA A 45 2.01 11.91 27.44
N HIS A 46 2.41 12.75 28.39
CA HIS A 46 1.67 13.02 29.62
C HIS A 46 1.16 14.46 29.59
N HIS A 47 -0.13 14.66 29.74
CA HIS A 47 -0.75 15.99 29.75
C HIS A 47 -1.80 16.09 30.85
N HIS A 48 -1.83 17.23 31.49
CA HIS A 48 -2.90 17.64 32.39
C HIS A 48 -3.59 18.86 31.78
N VAL A 49 -4.89 18.77 31.59
CA VAL A 49 -5.73 19.83 31.03
C VAL A 49 -6.58 20.40 32.18
N GLU A 50 -6.44 21.70 32.40
CA GLU A 50 -7.20 22.46 33.38
C GLU A 50 -8.00 23.56 32.67
N GLY A 51 -9.21 23.85 33.12
CA GLY A 51 -10.06 24.90 32.56
C GLY A 51 -11.53 24.60 32.74
N ALA A 52 -12.34 24.87 31.72
CA ALA A 52 -13.75 24.50 31.69
C ALA A 52 -13.98 22.99 31.78
N GLN A 53 -12.93 22.20 31.61
CA GLN A 53 -12.89 20.74 31.72
C GLN A 53 -11.52 20.36 32.27
N SER A 54 -11.50 19.45 33.25
CA SER A 54 -10.28 18.96 33.89
C SER A 54 -10.12 17.47 33.63
N TYR A 55 -9.00 17.08 33.02
CA TYR A 55 -8.64 15.67 32.81
C TYR A 55 -7.13 15.49 32.64
N SER A 56 -6.65 14.33 33.05
CA SER A 56 -5.29 13.87 32.83
C SER A 56 -5.25 12.89 31.67
N LEU A 57 -4.20 12.95 30.89
CA LEU A 57 -3.96 12.11 29.72
C LEU A 57 -2.53 11.58 29.76
N LEU A 58 -2.37 10.27 29.79
CA LEU A 58 -1.10 9.59 29.63
C LEU A 58 -1.21 8.58 28.49
N LEU A 59 -0.52 8.85 27.38
CA LEU A 59 -0.53 8.02 26.18
C LEU A 59 0.84 7.43 25.93
N TYR A 60 0.87 6.20 25.44
CA TYR A 60 2.08 5.47 25.07
C TYR A 60 1.99 4.98 23.61
N LEU A 61 3.14 5.04 22.93
CA LEU A 61 3.39 4.30 21.70
C LEU A 61 4.12 3.00 22.07
N PRO A 62 3.53 1.83 21.84
CA PRO A 62 4.20 0.54 22.07
C PRO A 62 5.45 0.37 21.21
N GLY A 63 6.41 -0.41 21.69
CA GLY A 63 7.61 -0.75 20.91
C GLY A 63 7.38 -1.85 19.88
N GLN A 64 6.39 -2.72 20.10
CA GLN A 64 6.08 -3.84 19.23
C GLN A 64 4.56 -4.00 19.08
N ALA A 65 4.14 -4.39 17.89
CA ALA A 65 2.74 -4.76 17.67
C ALA A 65 2.46 -6.15 18.27
N PRO A 66 1.44 -6.29 19.12
CA PRO A 66 0.95 -7.61 19.50
C PRO A 66 0.59 -8.42 18.25
N PHE A 67 0.89 -9.72 18.25
CA PHE A 67 0.68 -10.59 17.08
C PHE A 67 -0.79 -10.63 16.62
N ASP A 68 -1.72 -10.45 17.52
CA ASP A 68 -3.16 -10.43 17.31
C ASP A 68 -3.71 -9.11 16.78
N LEU A 69 -2.96 -8.01 16.92
CA LEU A 69 -3.40 -6.67 16.48
C LEU A 69 -3.73 -6.59 14.98
N LEU A 70 -3.06 -7.38 14.16
CA LEU A 70 -3.29 -7.46 12.71
C LEU A 70 -4.39 -8.46 12.34
N ILE A 71 -4.64 -9.46 13.18
CA ILE A 71 -5.56 -10.56 12.92
C ILE A 71 -6.93 -10.31 13.57
N ASN A 72 -6.94 -9.89 14.83
CA ASN A 72 -8.14 -9.63 15.61
C ASN A 72 -8.45 -8.14 15.67
N ARG A 73 -9.22 -7.65 14.68
CA ARG A 73 -9.69 -6.25 14.67
C ARG A 73 -10.64 -5.92 15.84
N ASP A 74 -11.14 -6.93 16.53
CA ASP A 74 -12.13 -6.80 17.60
C ASP A 74 -11.55 -6.97 19.01
N GLU A 75 -10.31 -7.45 19.18
CA GLU A 75 -9.63 -7.45 20.48
C GLU A 75 -9.10 -6.07 20.82
N ARG A 76 -9.60 -5.55 21.93
CA ARG A 76 -9.57 -4.13 22.27
C ARG A 76 -8.76 -3.88 23.51
N GLU A 77 -7.47 -3.97 23.39
CA GLU A 77 -6.58 -3.26 24.29
C GLU A 77 -6.43 -1.83 23.77
N GLY A 78 -6.52 -0.85 24.63
CA GLY A 78 -6.49 0.55 24.20
C GLY A 78 -6.19 1.51 25.33
N VAL A 79 -6.85 2.66 25.29
CA VAL A 79 -6.76 3.66 26.35
C VAL A 79 -7.86 3.38 27.38
N LYS A 80 -7.44 3.24 28.66
CA LYS A 80 -8.34 3.00 29.80
C LYS A 80 -8.97 4.31 30.24
N LEU A 81 -10.29 4.28 30.49
CA LEU A 81 -11.03 5.42 31.01
C LEU A 81 -11.18 5.32 32.52
N TYR A 82 -10.76 6.37 33.21
CA TYR A 82 -11.00 6.61 34.63
C TYR A 82 -11.87 7.87 34.79
N ILE A 83 -12.67 7.90 35.83
CA ILE A 83 -13.42 9.06 36.24
C ILE A 83 -13.12 9.29 37.74
N GLN A 84 -12.55 10.44 38.08
CA GLN A 84 -12.14 10.75 39.44
C GLN A 84 -11.29 9.62 40.07
N ARG A 85 -10.34 9.08 39.29
CA ARG A 85 -9.44 7.96 39.66
C ARG A 85 -10.12 6.61 39.84
N VAL A 86 -11.40 6.47 39.50
CA VAL A 86 -12.14 5.20 39.52
C VAL A 86 -12.10 4.62 38.12
N PHE A 87 -11.67 3.36 37.99
CA PHE A 87 -11.66 2.64 36.73
C PHE A 87 -13.10 2.44 36.21
N ILE A 88 -13.37 2.84 34.97
CA ILE A 88 -14.69 2.75 34.35
C ILE A 88 -14.71 1.65 33.28
N MET A 89 -13.73 1.68 32.37
CA MET A 89 -13.66 0.70 31.29
C MET A 89 -12.25 0.57 30.72
N ASP A 90 -11.97 -0.62 30.22
CA ASP A 90 -10.83 -0.88 29.36
C ASP A 90 -11.21 -0.61 27.91
N ALA A 91 -10.20 -0.33 27.07
CA ALA A 91 -10.37 -0.16 25.62
C ALA A 91 -11.56 0.75 25.27
N ALA A 92 -11.53 2.00 25.72
CA ALA A 92 -12.61 2.94 25.45
C ALA A 92 -12.69 3.27 23.95
N GLU A 93 -13.46 2.49 23.17
CA GLU A 93 -13.71 2.68 21.72
C GLU A 93 -14.11 4.11 21.38
N HIS A 94 -14.75 4.78 22.33
CA HIS A 94 -15.21 6.14 22.16
C HIS A 94 -14.08 7.16 22.28
N LEU A 95 -12.90 6.75 22.77
CA LEU A 95 -11.73 7.64 22.93
C LEU A 95 -10.76 7.59 21.75
N LEU A 96 -10.69 6.46 21.03
CA LEU A 96 -9.76 6.28 19.93
C LEU A 96 -10.48 5.77 18.67
N PRO A 97 -10.14 6.28 17.48
CA PRO A 97 -10.51 5.67 16.21
C PRO A 97 -9.71 4.37 15.99
N ARG A 98 -10.19 3.53 15.08
CA ARG A 98 -9.58 2.20 14.82
C ARG A 98 -8.13 2.28 14.37
N TYR A 99 -7.77 3.25 13.57
CA TYR A 99 -6.41 3.44 13.07
C TYR A 99 -5.39 3.81 14.17
N LEU A 100 -5.84 4.15 15.38
CA LEU A 100 -4.99 4.39 16.56
C LEU A 100 -5.13 3.29 17.63
N ARG A 101 -5.70 2.12 17.30
CA ARG A 101 -5.94 1.02 18.24
C ARG A 101 -4.68 0.45 18.91
N PHE A 102 -3.50 0.74 18.34
CA PHE A 102 -2.21 0.39 18.94
C PHE A 102 -1.83 1.29 20.12
N MET A 103 -2.44 2.47 20.26
CA MET A 103 -2.16 3.35 21.40
C MET A 103 -2.58 2.71 22.71
N ARG A 104 -1.75 2.90 23.74
CA ARG A 104 -2.03 2.47 25.12
C ARG A 104 -2.06 3.69 26.00
N GLY A 105 -2.70 3.60 27.16
CA GLY A 105 -2.66 4.71 28.09
C GLY A 105 -3.87 4.83 29.01
N VAL A 106 -3.98 6.00 29.62
CA VAL A 106 -5.03 6.35 30.57
C VAL A 106 -5.57 7.73 30.24
N VAL A 107 -6.88 7.84 30.29
CA VAL A 107 -7.62 9.11 30.38
C VAL A 107 -8.36 9.13 31.72
N ASP A 108 -8.16 10.16 32.53
CA ASP A 108 -8.86 10.33 33.80
C ASP A 108 -9.56 11.69 33.82
N SER A 109 -10.88 11.69 33.78
CA SER A 109 -11.70 12.91 33.80
C SER A 109 -12.27 13.19 35.17
N ALA A 110 -12.13 14.44 35.64
CA ALA A 110 -12.77 14.88 36.87
C ALA A 110 -14.25 15.26 36.68
N ASP A 111 -14.65 15.58 35.45
CA ASP A 111 -15.95 16.20 35.13
C ASP A 111 -16.99 15.22 34.56
N LEU A 112 -16.59 14.01 34.16
CA LEU A 112 -17.54 12.99 33.81
C LEU A 112 -18.23 12.41 35.04
N PRO A 113 -19.55 12.12 34.98
CA PRO A 113 -20.26 11.54 36.10
C PRO A 113 -19.91 10.06 36.30
N LEU A 114 -19.67 9.63 37.53
CA LEU A 114 -19.32 8.25 37.89
C LEU A 114 -20.38 7.20 37.52
N ASN A 115 -21.67 7.63 37.46
CA ASN A 115 -22.80 6.74 37.18
C ASN A 115 -23.19 6.69 35.68
N ILE A 116 -22.26 7.08 34.80
CA ILE A 116 -22.52 7.12 33.36
C ILE A 116 -22.60 5.70 32.78
N SER A 117 -23.67 5.39 32.06
CA SER A 117 -23.76 4.14 31.30
C SER A 117 -22.94 4.22 30.00
N ARG A 118 -22.56 3.05 29.44
CA ARG A 118 -21.83 3.01 28.15
C ARG A 118 -22.56 3.72 27.02
N GLU A 119 -23.89 3.65 27.01
CA GLU A 119 -24.75 4.32 26.00
C GLU A 119 -24.71 5.85 26.14
N LEU A 120 -24.75 6.36 27.38
CA LEU A 120 -24.66 7.80 27.65
C LEU A 120 -23.27 8.38 27.37
N LEU A 121 -22.23 7.54 27.43
CA LEU A 121 -20.88 7.95 27.04
C LEU A 121 -20.80 8.32 25.55
N GLN A 122 -21.49 7.59 24.67
CA GLN A 122 -21.42 7.81 23.21
C GLN A 122 -21.89 9.21 22.80
N ASP A 123 -22.88 9.76 23.48
CA ASP A 123 -23.48 11.06 23.15
C ASP A 123 -22.92 12.22 23.96
N SER A 124 -22.00 11.96 24.88
CA SER A 124 -21.42 13.01 25.74
C SER A 124 -20.58 14.01 24.93
N PRO A 125 -20.95 15.31 24.92
CA PRO A 125 -20.13 16.35 24.28
C PRO A 125 -18.74 16.46 24.91
N LEU A 126 -18.61 16.17 26.20
CA LEU A 126 -17.33 16.16 26.91
C LEU A 126 -16.44 15.03 26.38
N LEU A 127 -16.99 13.83 26.22
CA LEU A 127 -16.22 12.71 25.70
C LEU A 127 -15.76 12.95 24.25
N LYS A 128 -16.58 13.57 23.42
CA LYS A 128 -16.20 13.95 22.04
C LYS A 128 -14.99 14.92 22.04
N LYS A 129 -14.96 15.89 22.97
CA LYS A 129 -13.81 16.80 23.13
C LYS A 129 -12.56 16.08 23.63
N ILE A 130 -12.71 15.20 24.63
CA ILE A 130 -11.61 14.38 25.13
C ILE A 130 -11.06 13.52 23.99
N ARG A 131 -11.93 12.85 23.23
CA ARG A 131 -11.52 12.06 22.05
C ARG A 131 -10.71 12.89 21.05
N ALA A 132 -11.20 14.07 20.66
CA ALA A 132 -10.47 14.95 19.74
C ALA A 132 -9.08 15.31 20.27
N THR A 133 -8.96 15.53 21.60
CA THR A 133 -7.67 15.78 22.24
C THR A 133 -6.78 14.54 22.25
N VAL A 134 -7.32 13.36 22.54
CA VAL A 134 -6.58 12.09 22.52
C VAL A 134 -6.05 11.82 21.13
N VAL A 135 -6.88 11.94 20.08
CA VAL A 135 -6.47 11.78 18.67
C VAL A 135 -5.36 12.78 18.32
N LYS A 136 -5.57 14.06 18.63
CA LYS A 136 -4.57 15.10 18.36
C LYS A 136 -3.24 14.77 19.04
N ARG A 137 -3.24 14.43 20.33
CA ARG A 137 -2.01 14.12 21.07
C ARG A 137 -1.33 12.84 20.63
N SER A 138 -2.11 11.84 20.18
CA SER A 138 -1.55 10.63 19.56
C SER A 138 -0.82 10.97 18.28
N LEU A 139 -1.42 11.78 17.41
CA LEU A 139 -0.76 12.22 16.17
C LEU A 139 0.44 13.13 16.45
N ASP A 140 0.35 14.08 17.42
CA ASP A 140 1.49 14.90 17.84
C ASP A 140 2.69 14.03 18.27
N LEU A 141 2.41 12.93 18.99
CA LEU A 141 3.44 11.99 19.45
C LEU A 141 4.09 11.25 18.30
N ILE A 142 3.30 10.79 17.32
CA ILE A 142 3.78 10.10 16.11
C ILE A 142 4.58 11.06 15.24
N GLU A 143 4.12 12.31 15.04
CA GLU A 143 4.85 13.33 14.30
C GLU A 143 6.21 13.64 14.91
N LYS A 144 6.24 13.80 16.24
CA LYS A 144 7.50 14.01 16.97
C LYS A 144 8.47 12.86 16.73
N LEU A 145 7.99 11.62 16.84
CA LEU A 145 8.78 10.42 16.57
C LEU A 145 9.29 10.39 15.11
N ALA A 146 8.44 10.78 14.14
CA ALA A 146 8.83 10.87 12.74
C ALA A 146 9.89 11.93 12.47
N GLN A 147 9.83 13.07 13.17
CA GLN A 147 10.83 14.15 13.08
C GLN A 147 12.17 13.75 13.72
N GLU A 148 12.14 13.03 14.82
CA GLU A 148 13.34 12.49 15.49
C GLU A 148 14.01 11.41 14.64
N GLY A 149 13.21 10.65 13.87
CA GLY A 149 13.71 9.62 12.96
C GLY A 149 14.39 8.44 13.68
N GLY A 150 15.35 7.83 13.01
CA GLY A 150 16.17 6.76 13.55
C GLY A 150 15.44 5.42 13.72
N GLU A 151 16.01 4.53 14.55
CA GLU A 151 15.55 3.16 14.75
C GLU A 151 14.11 3.11 15.32
N SER A 152 13.80 3.99 16.27
CA SER A 152 12.47 4.05 16.88
C SER A 152 11.36 4.38 15.88
N TRP A 153 11.62 5.29 14.93
CA TRP A 153 10.70 5.60 13.86
C TRP A 153 10.56 4.42 12.88
N THR A 154 11.67 3.76 12.55
CA THR A 154 11.66 2.58 11.68
C THR A 154 10.85 1.46 12.32
N THR A 155 11.11 1.13 13.57
CA THR A 155 10.34 0.13 14.34
C THR A 155 8.85 0.47 14.39
N PHE A 156 8.50 1.72 14.64
CA PHE A 156 7.09 2.16 14.64
C PHE A 156 6.42 1.92 13.27
N ARG A 157 7.07 2.31 12.17
CA ARG A 157 6.54 2.13 10.81
C ARG A 157 6.32 0.67 10.47
N GLU A 158 7.28 -0.19 10.78
CA GLU A 158 7.20 -1.64 10.52
C GLU A 158 6.04 -2.28 11.25
N ASN A 159 5.79 -1.86 12.50
CA ASN A 159 4.74 -2.44 13.34
C ASN A 159 3.36 -1.85 13.08
N PHE A 160 3.26 -0.56 12.82
CA PHE A 160 1.99 0.18 12.85
C PHE A 160 1.69 0.96 11.56
N GLY A 161 2.62 1.03 10.60
CA GLY A 161 2.46 1.83 9.39
C GLY A 161 1.23 1.43 8.57
N THR A 162 1.00 0.13 8.38
CA THR A 162 -0.20 -0.38 7.67
C THR A 162 -1.49 -0.02 8.40
N ILE A 163 -1.48 -0.05 9.75
CA ILE A 163 -2.66 0.32 10.56
C ILE A 163 -2.92 1.83 10.45
N LEU A 164 -1.87 2.64 10.46
CA LEU A 164 -1.99 4.09 10.33
C LEU A 164 -2.61 4.51 8.99
N LYS A 165 -2.38 3.74 7.91
CA LYS A 165 -3.01 3.96 6.60
C LYS A 165 -4.54 3.92 6.64
N GLU A 166 -5.14 3.15 7.56
CA GLU A 166 -6.59 3.11 7.76
C GLU A 166 -7.14 4.50 8.11
N GLY A 167 -6.35 5.33 8.79
CA GLY A 167 -6.74 6.68 9.19
C GLY A 167 -7.02 7.63 8.02
N VAL A 168 -6.37 7.44 6.88
CA VAL A 168 -6.66 8.22 5.66
C VAL A 168 -8.09 7.98 5.17
N ILE A 169 -8.62 6.78 5.43
CA ILE A 169 -9.97 6.36 5.04
C ILE A 169 -10.99 6.79 6.09
N GLU A 170 -10.68 6.58 7.38
CA GLU A 170 -11.62 6.76 8.50
C GLU A 170 -11.74 8.21 8.97
N ASP A 171 -10.65 8.98 8.94
CA ASP A 171 -10.58 10.31 9.58
C ASP A 171 -10.35 11.42 8.55
N HIS A 172 -11.46 11.95 8.03
CA HIS A 172 -11.44 13.01 7.03
C HIS A 172 -10.78 14.31 7.53
N GLU A 173 -10.91 14.62 8.85
CA GLU A 173 -10.37 15.84 9.44
C GLU A 173 -8.86 15.79 9.57
N GLN A 174 -8.30 14.60 9.85
CA GLN A 174 -6.86 14.39 10.02
C GLN A 174 -6.18 13.75 8.80
N ARG A 175 -6.92 13.53 7.70
CA ARG A 175 -6.45 12.80 6.52
C ARG A 175 -5.12 13.27 5.99
N GLU A 176 -4.98 14.57 5.72
CA GLU A 176 -3.74 15.13 5.17
C GLU A 176 -2.58 15.01 6.16
N ARG A 177 -2.86 15.23 7.44
CA ARG A 177 -1.91 15.06 8.52
C ARG A 177 -1.42 13.61 8.63
N ILE A 178 -2.34 12.64 8.58
CA ILE A 178 -2.00 11.21 8.59
C ILE A 178 -1.21 10.86 7.33
N ALA A 179 -1.63 11.32 6.16
CA ALA A 179 -0.95 11.07 4.90
C ALA A 179 0.51 11.52 4.91
N SER A 180 0.84 12.63 5.58
CA SER A 180 2.23 13.11 5.73
C SER A 180 3.13 12.15 6.53
N LEU A 181 2.54 11.32 7.40
CA LEU A 181 3.25 10.35 8.23
C LEU A 181 3.48 9.01 7.53
N LEU A 182 2.79 8.75 6.42
CA LEU A 182 2.93 7.50 5.68
C LEU A 182 4.27 7.43 4.94
N ARG A 183 4.74 6.22 4.76
CA ARG A 183 5.95 5.92 3.98
C ARG A 183 5.65 4.85 2.95
N PHE A 184 6.19 5.05 1.76
CA PHE A 184 6.02 4.18 0.61
C PHE A 184 7.40 3.79 0.05
N ALA A 185 7.46 2.67 -0.64
CA ALA A 185 8.58 2.40 -1.52
C ALA A 185 8.43 3.25 -2.79
N SER A 186 9.51 3.48 -3.50
CA SER A 186 9.49 4.20 -4.77
C SER A 186 10.45 3.59 -5.78
N THR A 187 10.35 4.05 -7.03
CA THR A 187 11.28 3.66 -8.10
C THR A 187 12.64 4.36 -7.98
N ALA A 188 12.73 5.46 -7.23
CA ALA A 188 13.97 6.21 -7.01
C ALA A 188 14.87 5.59 -5.94
N GLU A 189 14.33 4.72 -5.08
CA GLU A 189 15.05 4.11 -3.97
C GLU A 189 14.91 2.59 -3.98
N ASP A 190 16.03 1.87 -3.85
CA ASP A 190 16.03 0.40 -3.80
C ASP A 190 15.65 -0.17 -2.44
N GLN A 191 15.51 0.69 -1.43
CA GLN A 191 15.27 0.32 -0.05
C GLN A 191 13.78 0.09 0.26
N GLU A 192 13.50 -0.38 1.48
CA GLU A 192 12.17 -0.55 2.04
C GLU A 192 11.37 0.76 2.10
N PRO A 193 10.05 0.73 2.33
CA PRO A 193 9.21 1.92 2.32
C PRO A 193 9.76 3.04 3.21
N SER A 194 10.38 4.06 2.62
CA SER A 194 11.06 5.16 3.31
C SER A 194 10.58 6.53 2.86
N VAL A 195 9.98 6.61 1.67
CA VAL A 195 9.59 7.85 1.00
C VAL A 195 8.26 8.37 1.52
N SER A 196 8.24 9.59 2.06
CA SER A 196 7.00 10.31 2.35
C SER A 196 6.42 10.96 1.10
N LEU A 197 5.16 11.36 1.15
CA LEU A 197 4.57 12.19 0.09
C LEU A 197 5.28 13.54 -0.03
N ASP A 198 5.78 14.10 1.07
CA ASP A 198 6.55 15.35 1.08
C ASP A 198 7.91 15.17 0.41
N ASP A 199 8.63 14.06 0.68
CA ASP A 199 9.90 13.75 0.02
C ASP A 199 9.71 13.59 -1.49
N TYR A 200 8.65 12.88 -1.90
CA TYR A 200 8.30 12.70 -3.30
C TYR A 200 8.06 14.06 -4.00
N ILE A 201 7.22 14.91 -3.41
CA ILE A 201 6.92 16.25 -3.94
C ILE A 201 8.18 17.11 -4.00
N GLY A 202 9.04 17.03 -2.97
CA GLY A 202 10.29 17.79 -2.89
C GLY A 202 11.33 17.42 -3.97
N ARG A 203 11.20 16.23 -4.58
CA ARG A 203 12.07 15.76 -5.68
C ARG A 203 11.48 16.02 -7.07
N GLN A 204 10.21 16.43 -7.16
CA GLN A 204 9.58 16.73 -8.44
C GLN A 204 10.07 18.05 -9.04
N ASP A 205 10.11 18.10 -10.37
CA ASP A 205 10.33 19.34 -11.11
C ASP A 205 9.21 20.37 -10.88
N GLU A 206 9.56 21.65 -10.95
CA GLU A 206 8.58 22.74 -10.87
C GLU A 206 7.50 22.59 -11.96
N GLY A 207 6.23 22.71 -11.55
CA GLY A 207 5.08 22.59 -12.46
C GLY A 207 4.53 21.17 -12.62
N ASN A 208 5.10 20.18 -11.97
CA ASN A 208 4.53 18.84 -11.95
C ASN A 208 3.48 18.74 -10.83
N ASP A 209 2.21 18.57 -11.21
CA ASP A 209 1.06 18.52 -10.28
C ASP A 209 0.55 17.10 -10.02
N THR A 210 1.34 16.08 -10.36
CA THR A 210 0.91 14.68 -10.26
C THR A 210 1.85 13.86 -9.39
N ILE A 211 1.29 13.13 -8.42
CA ILE A 211 1.97 12.08 -7.66
C ILE A 211 1.59 10.75 -8.33
N TRP A 212 2.58 10.10 -8.96
CA TRP A 212 2.37 8.83 -9.63
C TRP A 212 2.51 7.67 -8.66
N TYR A 213 1.60 6.70 -8.75
CA TYR A 213 1.66 5.49 -7.94
C TYR A 213 1.30 4.23 -8.73
N LEU A 214 1.83 3.10 -8.27
CA LEU A 214 1.52 1.74 -8.72
C LEU A 214 1.12 0.89 -7.52
N THR A 215 -0.05 0.24 -7.58
CA THR A 215 -0.46 -0.77 -6.60
C THR A 215 -0.11 -2.16 -7.10
N ALA A 216 0.43 -3.03 -6.25
CA ALA A 216 0.81 -4.40 -6.59
C ALA A 216 0.82 -5.34 -5.38
N ASP A 217 0.81 -6.66 -5.62
CA ASP A 217 0.84 -7.67 -4.55
C ASP A 217 2.14 -7.70 -3.73
N SER A 218 3.23 -7.24 -4.32
CA SER A 218 4.54 -7.19 -3.66
C SER A 218 5.47 -6.20 -4.34
N LEU A 219 6.50 -5.74 -3.62
CA LEU A 219 7.49 -4.82 -4.16
C LEU A 219 8.22 -5.40 -5.37
N ARG A 220 8.46 -6.71 -5.39
CA ARG A 220 9.08 -7.39 -6.52
C ARG A 220 8.22 -7.31 -7.78
N VAL A 221 6.90 -7.56 -7.66
CA VAL A 221 5.94 -7.45 -8.77
C VAL A 221 5.84 -6.00 -9.22
N ALA A 222 5.70 -5.05 -8.28
CA ALA A 222 5.66 -3.63 -8.60
C ALA A 222 6.89 -3.19 -9.41
N ARG A 223 8.09 -3.56 -8.97
CA ARG A 223 9.35 -3.18 -9.65
C ARG A 223 9.53 -3.80 -11.04
N SER A 224 8.89 -4.93 -11.32
CA SER A 224 8.95 -5.59 -12.64
C SER A 224 7.78 -5.22 -13.56
N SER A 225 6.88 -4.33 -13.13
CA SER A 225 5.69 -3.99 -13.91
C SER A 225 6.04 -3.25 -15.21
N PRO A 226 5.42 -3.66 -16.34
CA PRO A 226 5.55 -2.98 -17.63
C PRO A 226 5.07 -1.52 -17.60
N HIS A 227 4.21 -1.16 -16.65
CA HIS A 227 3.72 0.22 -16.52
C HIS A 227 4.82 1.21 -16.14
N LEU A 228 5.92 0.74 -15.54
CA LEU A 228 7.03 1.60 -15.13
C LEU A 228 8.00 1.93 -16.29
N GLU A 229 7.93 1.24 -17.43
CA GLU A 229 8.89 1.41 -18.54
C GLU A 229 8.94 2.86 -19.04
N ALA A 230 7.77 3.45 -19.31
CA ALA A 230 7.68 4.84 -19.75
C ALA A 230 8.17 5.85 -18.73
N PHE A 231 7.97 5.59 -17.44
CA PHE A 231 8.39 6.44 -16.34
C PHE A 231 9.91 6.37 -16.14
N ARG A 232 10.50 5.15 -16.21
CA ARG A 232 11.95 4.95 -16.16
C ARG A 232 12.67 5.66 -17.31
N LYS A 233 12.14 5.56 -18.52
CA LYS A 233 12.71 6.22 -19.72
C LYS A 233 12.77 7.75 -19.54
N ARG A 234 11.87 8.33 -18.76
CA ARG A 234 11.75 9.77 -18.52
C ARG A 234 12.28 10.21 -17.15
N ASP A 235 12.85 9.28 -16.40
CA ASP A 235 13.35 9.51 -15.03
C ASP A 235 12.26 10.08 -14.08
N ILE A 236 11.00 9.63 -14.28
CA ILE A 236 9.88 10.01 -13.43
C ILE A 236 9.74 9.01 -12.29
N GLU A 237 9.79 9.49 -11.06
CA GLU A 237 9.57 8.69 -9.86
C GLU A 237 8.12 8.21 -9.77
N VAL A 238 7.93 6.95 -9.34
CA VAL A 238 6.61 6.34 -9.06
C VAL A 238 6.64 5.71 -7.69
N LEU A 239 5.63 6.01 -6.86
CA LEU A 239 5.42 5.36 -5.58
C LEU A 239 4.92 3.93 -5.78
N LEU A 240 5.48 2.98 -5.03
CA LEU A 240 5.12 1.57 -5.08
C LEU A 240 4.35 1.19 -3.82
N LEU A 241 3.07 0.93 -3.99
CA LEU A 241 2.11 0.68 -2.94
C LEU A 241 1.79 -0.82 -2.91
N THR A 242 2.18 -1.51 -1.83
CA THR A 242 2.13 -2.98 -1.77
C THR A 242 1.34 -3.53 -0.59
N ASP A 243 0.79 -2.68 0.26
CA ASP A 243 -0.10 -3.10 1.31
C ASP A 243 -1.52 -3.31 0.77
N ARG A 244 -2.23 -4.31 1.30
CA ARG A 244 -3.62 -4.58 0.88
C ARG A 244 -4.54 -3.39 1.04
N ILE A 245 -4.29 -2.53 2.03
CA ILE A 245 -5.08 -1.33 2.31
C ILE A 245 -4.87 -0.23 1.27
N ASP A 246 -3.78 -0.27 0.50
CA ASP A 246 -3.38 0.82 -0.39
C ASP A 246 -4.39 1.08 -1.52
N GLU A 247 -5.09 0.06 -2.00
CA GLU A 247 -6.18 0.25 -2.98
C GLU A 247 -7.32 1.12 -2.43
N TRP A 248 -7.66 0.95 -1.14
CA TRP A 248 -8.65 1.80 -0.48
C TRP A 248 -8.06 3.16 -0.11
N LEU A 249 -6.81 3.21 0.30
CA LEU A 249 -6.12 4.45 0.60
C LEU A 249 -6.17 5.40 -0.60
N VAL A 250 -5.75 4.96 -1.80
CA VAL A 250 -5.74 5.81 -3.00
C VAL A 250 -7.14 6.16 -3.50
N SER A 251 -8.16 5.37 -3.18
CA SER A 251 -9.55 5.71 -3.50
C SER A 251 -10.10 6.85 -2.62
N HIS A 252 -9.50 7.11 -1.45
CA HIS A 252 -9.87 8.18 -0.52
C HIS A 252 -8.89 9.35 -0.52
N LEU A 253 -7.65 9.14 -0.96
CA LEU A 253 -6.62 10.18 -1.10
C LEU A 253 -6.39 10.49 -2.57
N SER A 254 -7.29 11.26 -3.18
CA SER A 254 -7.17 11.68 -4.58
C SER A 254 -6.19 12.84 -4.78
N GLU A 255 -5.92 13.60 -3.71
CA GLU A 255 -5.07 14.79 -3.71
C GLU A 255 -4.28 14.92 -2.42
N TYR A 256 -3.05 15.43 -2.50
CA TYR A 256 -2.22 15.78 -1.36
C TYR A 256 -1.46 17.07 -1.64
N LYS A 257 -1.65 18.10 -0.78
CA LYS A 257 -1.04 19.44 -0.92
C LYS A 257 -1.18 20.04 -2.32
N GLY A 258 -2.36 19.93 -2.93
CA GLY A 258 -2.65 20.48 -4.24
C GLY A 258 -2.16 19.64 -5.42
N LYS A 259 -1.56 18.47 -5.19
CA LYS A 259 -1.10 17.55 -6.23
C LYS A 259 -2.00 16.32 -6.31
N THR A 260 -2.40 15.97 -7.53
CA THR A 260 -3.31 14.83 -7.78
C THR A 260 -2.56 13.51 -7.73
N LEU A 261 -3.07 12.52 -7.00
CA LEU A 261 -2.55 11.14 -7.04
C LEU A 261 -3.15 10.43 -8.27
N LYS A 262 -2.28 9.90 -9.15
CA LYS A 262 -2.68 9.16 -10.36
C LYS A 262 -2.02 7.78 -10.42
N SER A 263 -2.82 6.79 -10.78
CA SER A 263 -2.34 5.43 -11.02
C SER A 263 -1.66 5.34 -12.39
N VAL A 264 -0.52 4.67 -12.43
CA VAL A 264 0.19 4.36 -13.69
C VAL A 264 -0.51 3.26 -14.51
N THR A 265 -1.47 2.53 -13.91
CA THR A 265 -2.20 1.42 -14.57
C THR A 265 -3.53 1.86 -15.16
N ARG A 266 -3.98 3.10 -14.92
CA ARG A 266 -5.31 3.59 -15.31
C ARG A 266 -5.23 4.66 -16.38
N GLY A 267 -6.15 4.57 -17.34
CA GLY A 267 -6.36 5.59 -18.35
C GLY A 267 -5.17 5.77 -19.31
N LYS A 268 -5.23 6.84 -20.08
CA LYS A 268 -4.11 7.24 -20.94
C LYS A 268 -3.10 8.02 -20.12
N LEU A 269 -1.86 7.59 -20.19
CA LEU A 269 -0.75 8.28 -19.54
C LEU A 269 -0.37 9.49 -20.44
N ASP A 270 -0.64 10.70 -19.97
CA ASP A 270 -0.11 11.92 -20.57
C ASP A 270 1.22 12.25 -19.89
N LEU A 271 2.31 11.73 -20.44
CA LEU A 271 3.67 11.98 -19.98
C LEU A 271 4.42 13.02 -20.82
N GLY A 272 3.69 13.79 -21.65
CA GLY A 272 4.25 14.79 -22.55
C GLY A 272 4.40 14.28 -23.99
N SER A 273 4.79 15.15 -24.91
CA SER A 273 4.58 15.14 -26.36
C SER A 273 5.41 14.12 -27.20
N ASP A 274 5.96 13.07 -26.63
CA ASP A 274 6.72 12.04 -27.35
C ASP A 274 5.86 10.83 -27.81
N ASP A 275 4.55 10.90 -27.66
CA ASP A 275 3.65 9.84 -28.11
C ASP A 275 3.50 9.95 -29.66
N ALA A 276 4.42 9.31 -30.37
CA ALA A 276 4.25 9.06 -31.81
C ALA A 276 2.90 8.39 -32.03
N GLN A 277 2.07 8.96 -32.90
CA GLN A 277 0.80 8.34 -33.21
C GLN A 277 1.06 6.93 -33.78
N PRO A 278 0.35 5.89 -33.26
CA PRO A 278 0.51 4.53 -33.76
C PRO A 278 0.24 4.50 -35.27
N ASP A 279 1.12 3.83 -35.98
CA ASP A 279 0.97 3.65 -37.41
C ASP A 279 -0.24 2.76 -37.78
N GLU A 280 -0.64 2.79 -39.03
CA GLU A 280 -1.81 2.02 -39.49
C GLU A 280 -1.59 0.50 -39.40
N ASP A 281 -0.36 0.02 -39.44
CA ASP A 281 -0.06 -1.41 -39.36
C ASP A 281 -0.13 -1.90 -37.90
N ALA A 282 0.26 -1.09 -36.94
CA ALA A 282 0.03 -1.35 -35.53
C ALA A 282 -1.48 -1.43 -35.18
N LYS A 283 -2.31 -0.54 -35.75
CA LYS A 283 -3.77 -0.58 -35.56
C LYS A 283 -4.39 -1.84 -36.20
N LYS A 284 -3.91 -2.26 -37.41
CA LYS A 284 -4.36 -3.49 -38.08
C LYS A 284 -4.01 -4.72 -37.24
N LEU A 285 -2.78 -4.77 -36.68
CA LEU A 285 -2.35 -5.88 -35.82
C LEU A 285 -3.22 -5.95 -34.57
N ALA A 286 -3.47 -4.81 -33.88
CA ALA A 286 -4.35 -4.74 -32.74
C ALA A 286 -5.76 -5.25 -33.05
N GLY A 287 -6.32 -4.87 -34.19
CA GLY A 287 -7.62 -5.37 -34.67
C GLY A 287 -7.64 -6.88 -34.90
N ARG A 288 -6.55 -7.46 -35.46
CA ARG A 288 -6.40 -8.91 -35.63
C ARG A 288 -6.35 -9.65 -34.31
N ILE A 289 -5.57 -9.13 -33.35
CA ILE A 289 -5.46 -9.70 -32.00
C ILE A 289 -6.82 -9.63 -31.29
N LYS A 290 -7.52 -8.48 -31.33
CA LYS A 290 -8.86 -8.34 -30.76
C LYS A 290 -9.84 -9.36 -31.33
N LYS A 291 -9.82 -9.55 -32.66
CA LYS A 291 -10.68 -10.54 -33.34
C LYS A 291 -10.39 -11.96 -32.86
N SER A 292 -9.11 -12.30 -32.70
CA SER A 292 -8.64 -13.62 -32.25
C SER A 292 -9.01 -13.89 -30.77
N LEU A 293 -8.82 -12.91 -29.90
CA LEU A 293 -9.11 -13.02 -28.46
C LEU A 293 -10.63 -12.92 -28.14
N GLY A 294 -11.41 -12.28 -29.00
CA GLY A 294 -12.86 -12.17 -28.89
C GLY A 294 -13.29 -11.56 -27.55
N ASP A 295 -14.06 -12.32 -26.79
CA ASP A 295 -14.65 -11.89 -25.52
C ASP A 295 -13.69 -11.90 -24.31
N GLN A 296 -12.44 -12.33 -24.49
CA GLN A 296 -11.44 -12.39 -23.41
C GLN A 296 -10.84 -11.02 -23.08
N VAL A 297 -10.94 -10.05 -24.00
CA VAL A 297 -10.47 -8.68 -23.82
C VAL A 297 -11.57 -7.69 -24.14
N GLY A 298 -11.57 -6.53 -23.50
CA GLY A 298 -12.45 -5.41 -23.82
C GLY A 298 -12.03 -4.76 -25.12
N ASN A 299 -10.81 -4.27 -25.16
CA ASN A 299 -10.20 -3.64 -26.33
C ASN A 299 -8.75 -4.10 -26.51
N VAL A 300 -8.18 -3.89 -27.71
CA VAL A 300 -6.75 -4.03 -27.99
C VAL A 300 -6.30 -2.79 -28.75
N GLN A 301 -5.29 -2.13 -28.25
CA GLN A 301 -4.76 -0.90 -28.85
C GLN A 301 -3.23 -0.90 -28.86
N PRO A 302 -2.60 -0.27 -29.87
CA PRO A 302 -1.17 -0.04 -29.85
C PRO A 302 -0.81 1.01 -28.80
N GLY A 303 0.28 0.78 -28.06
CA GLY A 303 0.82 1.68 -27.05
C GLY A 303 2.18 2.24 -27.45
N ALA A 304 2.36 3.54 -27.23
CA ALA A 304 3.63 4.21 -27.48
C ALA A 304 4.58 4.18 -26.26
N SER A 305 4.07 3.79 -25.10
CA SER A 305 4.78 3.89 -23.81
C SER A 305 5.56 2.64 -23.40
N LEU A 306 5.34 1.50 -24.09
CA LEU A 306 6.07 0.26 -23.86
C LEU A 306 7.40 0.27 -24.64
N THR A 307 8.48 -0.18 -23.98
CA THR A 307 9.82 -0.31 -24.58
C THR A 307 10.29 -1.75 -24.65
N ASP A 308 10.25 -2.47 -23.54
CA ASP A 308 10.81 -3.81 -23.41
C ASP A 308 9.75 -4.92 -23.40
N SER A 309 8.56 -4.61 -22.92
CA SER A 309 7.46 -5.58 -22.80
C SER A 309 6.64 -5.65 -24.10
N PRO A 310 6.16 -6.85 -24.50
CA PRO A 310 5.32 -7.01 -25.70
C PRO A 310 3.92 -6.43 -25.53
N ALA A 311 3.37 -6.46 -24.32
CA ALA A 311 2.04 -5.98 -24.01
C ALA A 311 1.86 -5.72 -22.50
N ARG A 312 0.84 -4.94 -22.16
CA ARG A 312 0.37 -4.75 -20.77
C ARG A 312 -1.15 -4.69 -20.72
N ILE A 313 -1.70 -4.94 -19.53
CA ILE A 313 -3.12 -4.71 -19.25
C ILE A 313 -3.31 -3.26 -18.84
N VAL A 314 -4.33 -2.62 -19.38
CA VAL A 314 -4.74 -1.25 -18.99
C VAL A 314 -6.14 -1.32 -18.41
N SER A 315 -6.35 -0.68 -17.29
CA SER A 315 -7.67 -0.51 -16.69
C SER A 315 -8.29 0.81 -17.14
N ASP A 316 -9.60 0.83 -17.27
CA ASP A 316 -10.33 2.08 -17.49
C ASP A 316 -10.00 3.10 -16.40
N GLU A 317 -10.04 4.39 -16.74
CA GLU A 317 -9.74 5.49 -15.81
C GLU A 317 -10.56 5.41 -14.52
N HIS A 318 -11.82 5.01 -14.63
CA HIS A 318 -12.76 4.83 -13.51
C HIS A 318 -13.01 3.36 -13.14
N GLY A 319 -12.32 2.43 -13.83
CA GLY A 319 -12.44 1.00 -13.60
C GLY A 319 -11.73 0.53 -12.33
N MET A 320 -12.13 -0.65 -11.83
CA MET A 320 -11.36 -1.31 -10.77
C MET A 320 -10.06 -1.86 -11.33
N THR A 321 -8.95 -1.68 -10.61
CA THR A 321 -7.67 -2.34 -10.92
C THR A 321 -7.81 -3.86 -10.79
N LEU A 322 -6.95 -4.62 -11.48
CA LEU A 322 -6.89 -6.08 -11.30
C LEU A 322 -6.62 -6.45 -9.84
N GLN A 323 -5.80 -5.65 -9.15
CA GLN A 323 -5.50 -5.82 -7.73
C GLN A 323 -6.74 -5.66 -6.85
N MET A 324 -7.54 -4.61 -7.05
CA MET A 324 -8.79 -4.41 -6.33
C MET A 324 -9.79 -5.55 -6.59
N GLN A 325 -9.92 -5.99 -7.85
CA GLN A 325 -10.79 -7.11 -8.20
C GLN A 325 -10.37 -8.39 -7.47
N LYS A 326 -9.07 -8.68 -7.41
CA LYS A 326 -8.50 -9.82 -6.70
C LYS A 326 -8.83 -9.76 -5.20
N LEU A 327 -8.60 -8.61 -4.56
CA LEU A 327 -8.89 -8.40 -3.15
C LEU A 327 -10.38 -8.60 -2.82
N LEU A 328 -11.28 -8.09 -3.64
CA LEU A 328 -12.73 -8.25 -3.45
C LEU A 328 -13.17 -9.70 -3.64
N ARG A 329 -12.62 -10.43 -4.63
CA ARG A 329 -12.87 -11.88 -4.78
C ARG A 329 -12.40 -12.68 -3.58
N GLN A 330 -11.20 -12.38 -3.06
CA GLN A 330 -10.68 -13.03 -1.85
C GLN A 330 -11.54 -12.74 -0.60
N ALA A 331 -12.19 -11.58 -0.56
CA ALA A 331 -13.17 -11.22 0.46
C ALA A 331 -14.55 -11.86 0.25
N GLY A 332 -14.73 -12.71 -0.79
CA GLY A 332 -16.01 -13.38 -1.08
C GLY A 332 -17.06 -12.48 -1.72
N GLN A 333 -16.69 -11.29 -2.21
CA GLN A 333 -17.61 -10.40 -2.90
C GLN A 333 -17.78 -10.79 -4.36
N ALA A 334 -19.03 -10.87 -4.83
CA ALA A 334 -19.31 -11.02 -6.26
C ALA A 334 -19.02 -9.69 -6.96
N ILE A 335 -18.05 -9.69 -7.89
CA ILE A 335 -17.76 -8.56 -8.74
C ILE A 335 -18.15 -8.86 -10.18
N PRO A 336 -18.61 -7.84 -10.94
CA PRO A 336 -18.84 -8.01 -12.37
C PRO A 336 -17.56 -8.47 -13.08
N GLU A 337 -17.64 -9.41 -14.00
CA GLU A 337 -16.52 -9.74 -14.87
C GLU A 337 -16.25 -8.55 -15.79
N THR A 338 -15.15 -7.86 -15.54
CA THR A 338 -14.63 -6.83 -16.41
C THR A 338 -13.58 -7.45 -17.33
N LYS A 339 -13.74 -7.22 -18.64
CA LYS A 339 -12.75 -7.67 -19.62
C LYS A 339 -11.56 -6.71 -19.60
N PRO A 340 -10.32 -7.21 -19.47
CA PRO A 340 -9.15 -6.35 -19.49
C PRO A 340 -8.95 -5.72 -20.87
N ASP A 341 -8.47 -4.49 -20.93
CA ASP A 341 -7.96 -3.89 -22.16
C ASP A 341 -6.47 -4.21 -22.30
N LEU A 342 -6.05 -4.53 -23.54
CA LEU A 342 -4.67 -4.90 -23.85
C LEU A 342 -4.01 -3.80 -24.67
N GLU A 343 -2.90 -3.29 -24.18
CA GLU A 343 -2.01 -2.39 -24.94
C GLU A 343 -0.80 -3.18 -25.44
N ILE A 344 -0.52 -3.08 -26.75
CA ILE A 344 0.53 -3.85 -27.39
C ILE A 344 1.67 -2.96 -27.88
N ASN A 345 2.90 -3.46 -27.79
CA ASN A 345 4.10 -2.84 -28.33
C ASN A 345 4.40 -3.37 -29.73
N SER A 346 3.94 -2.68 -30.78
CA SER A 346 4.16 -3.08 -32.17
C SER A 346 5.65 -3.12 -32.57
N GLY A 347 6.52 -2.41 -31.84
CA GLY A 347 7.98 -2.45 -32.02
C GLY A 347 8.67 -3.67 -31.43
N HIS A 348 8.01 -4.39 -30.52
CA HIS A 348 8.61 -5.58 -29.90
C HIS A 348 8.73 -6.74 -30.88
N ALA A 349 9.86 -7.47 -30.85
CA ALA A 349 10.17 -8.55 -31.79
C ALA A 349 9.06 -9.62 -31.87
N LEU A 350 8.43 -9.97 -30.75
CA LEU A 350 7.33 -10.93 -30.69
C LEU A 350 6.09 -10.42 -31.44
N LEU A 351 5.76 -9.14 -31.35
CA LEU A 351 4.61 -8.54 -32.07
C LEU A 351 4.91 -8.37 -33.57
N GLN A 352 6.16 -8.07 -33.94
CA GLN A 352 6.61 -8.05 -35.34
C GLN A 352 6.51 -9.44 -35.98
N ALA A 353 6.96 -10.49 -35.27
CA ALA A 353 6.78 -11.85 -35.72
C ALA A 353 5.30 -12.22 -35.87
N LEU A 354 4.45 -11.86 -34.87
CA LEU A 354 3.02 -12.09 -34.94
C LEU A 354 2.34 -11.33 -36.09
N SER A 355 2.80 -10.13 -36.43
CA SER A 355 2.24 -9.35 -37.55
C SER A 355 2.39 -10.07 -38.89
N SER A 356 3.48 -10.80 -39.08
CA SER A 356 3.80 -11.59 -40.25
C SER A 356 3.10 -12.95 -40.28
N GLU A 357 2.57 -13.42 -39.16
CA GLU A 357 1.89 -14.73 -39.08
C GLU A 357 0.51 -14.64 -39.73
N PRO A 358 0.17 -15.62 -40.62
CA PRO A 358 -1.16 -15.70 -41.21
C PRO A 358 -2.26 -15.91 -40.17
N ALA A 359 -3.48 -15.47 -40.49
CA ALA A 359 -4.62 -15.77 -39.65
C ALA A 359 -4.86 -17.28 -39.56
N GLY A 360 -5.00 -17.83 -38.37
CA GLY A 360 -5.17 -19.25 -38.11
C GLY A 360 -4.81 -19.65 -36.70
N LYS A 361 -4.86 -20.94 -36.42
CA LYS A 361 -4.69 -21.49 -35.07
C LYS A 361 -3.38 -21.02 -34.39
N ARG A 362 -2.28 -20.92 -35.13
CA ARG A 362 -0.99 -20.47 -34.59
C ARG A 362 -1.03 -19.02 -34.16
N PHE A 363 -1.63 -18.14 -34.97
CA PHE A 363 -1.86 -16.73 -34.61
C PHE A 363 -2.70 -16.63 -33.33
N ASP A 364 -3.78 -17.41 -33.26
CA ASP A 364 -4.70 -17.39 -32.10
C ASP A 364 -4.00 -17.85 -30.81
N GLU A 365 -3.14 -18.89 -30.91
CA GLU A 365 -2.36 -19.37 -29.75
C GLU A 365 -1.30 -18.36 -29.30
N LEU A 366 -0.64 -17.64 -30.22
CA LEU A 366 0.32 -16.59 -29.91
C LEU A 366 -0.36 -15.37 -29.32
N ALA A 367 -1.48 -14.94 -29.89
CA ALA A 367 -2.27 -13.83 -29.32
C ALA A 367 -2.73 -14.13 -27.87
N ARG A 368 -3.16 -15.38 -27.63
CA ARG A 368 -3.53 -15.83 -26.28
C ARG A 368 -2.34 -15.84 -25.33
N LEU A 369 -1.16 -16.29 -25.80
CA LEU A 369 0.05 -16.30 -25.00
C LEU A 369 0.44 -14.89 -24.57
N ILE A 370 0.35 -13.90 -25.48
CA ILE A 370 0.63 -12.50 -25.17
C ILE A 370 -0.32 -11.96 -24.09
N LEU A 371 -1.63 -12.25 -24.19
CA LEU A 371 -2.60 -11.86 -23.18
C LEU A 371 -2.28 -12.50 -21.82
N ASP A 372 -2.02 -13.81 -21.81
CA ASP A 372 -1.71 -14.54 -20.58
C ASP A 372 -0.43 -14.01 -19.90
N GLN A 373 0.60 -13.67 -20.69
CA GLN A 373 1.82 -13.04 -20.19
C GLN A 373 1.58 -11.63 -19.61
N ALA A 374 0.77 -10.82 -20.28
CA ALA A 374 0.41 -9.50 -19.78
C ALA A 374 -0.38 -9.58 -18.45
N LEU A 375 -1.32 -10.54 -18.32
CA LEU A 375 -2.02 -10.79 -17.07
C LEU A 375 -1.08 -11.21 -15.95
N LEU A 376 -0.14 -12.12 -16.22
CA LEU A 376 0.85 -12.57 -15.22
C LEU A 376 1.80 -11.44 -14.79
N ALA A 377 2.21 -10.59 -15.72
CA ALA A 377 3.08 -9.44 -15.43
C ALA A 377 2.41 -8.43 -14.47
N GLU A 378 1.08 -8.35 -14.51
CA GLU A 378 0.28 -7.53 -13.58
C GLU A 378 -0.08 -8.25 -12.26
N GLY A 379 0.44 -9.45 -12.02
CA GLY A 379 0.08 -10.25 -10.85
C GLY A 379 -1.33 -10.85 -10.92
N GLY A 380 -1.94 -10.87 -12.11
CA GLY A 380 -3.24 -11.49 -12.38
C GLY A 380 -3.18 -13.02 -12.35
N GLU A 381 -4.35 -13.64 -12.24
CA GLU A 381 -4.51 -15.09 -12.28
C GLU A 381 -4.96 -15.53 -13.68
N LEU A 382 -4.36 -16.61 -14.18
CA LEU A 382 -4.78 -17.21 -15.44
C LEU A 382 -6.02 -18.07 -15.22
N ALA A 383 -6.99 -17.99 -16.15
CA ALA A 383 -8.18 -18.83 -16.12
C ALA A 383 -7.84 -20.32 -16.27
N ASP A 384 -6.79 -20.64 -17.07
CA ASP A 384 -6.30 -22.00 -17.29
C ASP A 384 -4.76 -22.01 -17.35
N PRO A 385 -4.08 -22.11 -16.18
CA PRO A 385 -2.63 -22.20 -16.10
C PRO A 385 -2.04 -23.42 -16.83
N ALA A 386 -2.76 -24.55 -16.87
CA ALA A 386 -2.29 -25.77 -17.52
C ALA A 386 -2.25 -25.60 -19.06
N ALA A 387 -3.27 -24.98 -19.63
CA ALA A 387 -3.29 -24.66 -21.06
C ALA A 387 -2.19 -23.65 -21.43
N TYR A 388 -1.89 -22.67 -20.56
CA TYR A 388 -0.78 -21.74 -20.75
C TYR A 388 0.56 -22.49 -20.83
N VAL A 389 0.86 -23.34 -19.83
CA VAL A 389 2.09 -24.15 -19.82
C VAL A 389 2.17 -25.03 -21.05
N GLY A 390 1.06 -25.65 -21.47
CA GLY A 390 1.00 -26.48 -22.69
C GLY A 390 1.33 -25.68 -23.94
N ARG A 391 0.84 -24.43 -24.08
CA ARG A 391 1.18 -23.54 -25.20
C ARG A 391 2.66 -23.17 -25.20
N VAL A 392 3.20 -22.75 -24.06
CA VAL A 392 4.62 -22.39 -23.91
C VAL A 392 5.50 -23.56 -24.30
N ASN A 393 5.25 -24.77 -23.78
CA ASN A 393 6.04 -25.95 -24.09
C ASN A 393 6.01 -26.30 -25.59
N ARG A 394 4.87 -26.16 -26.24
CA ARG A 394 4.75 -26.41 -27.69
C ARG A 394 5.63 -25.46 -28.49
N PHE A 395 5.56 -24.14 -28.20
CA PHE A 395 6.40 -23.16 -28.90
C PHE A 395 7.90 -23.36 -28.63
N LEU A 396 8.27 -23.75 -27.41
CA LEU A 396 9.66 -24.10 -27.07
C LEU A 396 10.15 -25.30 -27.87
N VAL A 397 9.33 -26.36 -27.96
CA VAL A 397 9.69 -27.55 -28.78
C VAL A 397 9.83 -27.20 -30.26
N GLU A 398 8.92 -26.38 -30.80
CA GLU A 398 9.01 -25.92 -32.21
C GLU A 398 10.29 -25.13 -32.46
N ALA A 399 10.65 -24.19 -31.55
CA ALA A 399 11.88 -23.41 -31.66
C ALA A 399 13.14 -24.30 -31.64
N LEU A 400 13.22 -25.21 -30.68
CA LEU A 400 14.36 -26.13 -30.55
C LEU A 400 14.46 -27.10 -31.73
N SER A 401 13.34 -27.54 -32.28
CA SER A 401 13.34 -28.45 -33.48
C SER A 401 13.69 -27.70 -34.75
N GLY A 402 13.35 -26.42 -34.87
CA GLY A 402 13.69 -25.57 -36.02
C GLY A 402 15.19 -25.26 -36.09
N ASP A 403 15.83 -25.02 -34.94
CA ASP A 403 17.28 -24.77 -34.88
C ASP A 403 18.11 -26.01 -35.27
N HIS A 404 17.66 -27.22 -34.92
CA HIS A 404 18.32 -28.45 -35.37
C HIS A 404 18.23 -28.67 -36.88
N ALA A 405 17.10 -28.34 -37.48
CA ALA A 405 16.95 -28.46 -38.94
C ALA A 405 17.83 -27.45 -39.72
N ALA A 406 18.04 -26.24 -39.15
CA ALA A 406 18.91 -25.23 -39.74
C ALA A 406 20.41 -25.59 -39.59
N ALA A 407 20.80 -26.20 -38.46
CA ALA A 407 22.17 -26.64 -38.19
C ALA A 407 22.57 -27.84 -39.10
N ASP A 408 21.63 -28.80 -39.32
CA ASP A 408 21.87 -29.94 -40.21
C ASP A 408 21.96 -29.52 -41.66
N SER A 409 21.22 -28.53 -42.13
CA SER A 409 21.30 -28.00 -43.49
C SER A 409 22.60 -27.22 -43.78
N ALA A 410 23.15 -26.51 -42.78
CA ALA A 410 24.42 -25.80 -42.89
C ALA A 410 25.63 -26.75 -42.83
N GLY A 411 25.47 -27.93 -42.20
CA GLY A 411 26.51 -28.98 -42.16
C GLY A 411 26.62 -29.78 -43.43
N SER A 412 25.58 -29.88 -44.26
CA SER A 412 25.59 -30.67 -45.52
C SER A 412 26.22 -29.92 -46.70
N ASP A 413 26.18 -28.58 -46.71
CA ASP A 413 26.81 -27.77 -47.78
C ASP A 413 28.33 -27.64 -47.65
N SER A 414 28.91 -27.98 -46.49
CA SER A 414 30.35 -27.94 -46.28
C SER A 414 31.07 -29.27 -46.61
N ALA A 415 30.33 -30.37 -46.83
CA ALA A 415 30.90 -31.68 -47.14
C ALA A 415 31.09 -31.94 -48.65
N ASP A 416 30.38 -31.22 -49.50
CA ASP A 416 30.49 -31.38 -50.97
C ASP A 416 31.56 -30.50 -51.63
N ALA A 417 32.17 -29.56 -50.88
CA ALA A 417 33.24 -28.68 -51.40
C ALA A 417 34.68 -29.24 -51.23
N ALA A 418 34.85 -30.46 -50.64
CA ALA A 418 36.14 -31.04 -50.34
C ALA A 418 36.49 -32.26 -51.21
N SER A 419 35.72 -32.53 -52.26
CA SER A 419 36.00 -33.62 -53.28
C SER A 419 35.79 -33.14 -54.71
N ALA A 420 36.55 -32.12 -55.13
CA ALA A 420 36.78 -31.76 -56.50
C ALA A 420 38.23 -31.33 -56.71
#